data_dba4f5be4712ce49beb21940b3a8fddb
#
_entry.id   dba4f5be4712ce49beb21940b3a8fddb
#
_cell.length_a   1.000
_cell.length_b   1.000
_cell.length_c   1.000
_cell.angle_alpha   90.00
_cell.angle_beta   90.00
_cell.angle_gamma   90.00
#
_symmetry.space_group_name_H-M   'P 1'
#
loop_
_entity.id
_entity.type
_entity.pdbx_description
1 polymer ?
#
loop_
_entity_poly.entity_id
_entity_poly.type
_entity_poly.pdbx_seq_one_letter_code
_entity_poly.pdbx_strand_id
1 'polypeptide(L)'
;TYTAPTYNILSIAEPDFSNLAPWLIARAIGSGKLTLPDLPSSSPQPDSIIMKIINAYDTMNREKIRLNSSEEEPYTIDISKSLDLFPPLCVLATFSNTKTLFTNIDKLKIKESDRVKSMQDILAKINIDTNISKNTLLINGNPESVSCRSPKGIIHLNSYGDHRIAMAAIILSCRLNTPIHLCGADALKKSYPSFLKEFKSLGGKYDIYV
;
A
#
# COMPACT_ATOMS: atom_id res chain seq x y z
N THR A 1 33.24 -7.96 45.71
CA THR A 1 33.37 -7.57 44.30
C THR A 1 32.21 -8.20 43.52
N TYR A 2 31.26 -7.37 43.15
CA TYR A 2 30.12 -7.78 42.34
C TYR A 2 30.53 -7.68 40.85
N THR A 3 30.65 -8.81 40.15
CA THR A 3 30.82 -8.83 38.70
C THR A 3 29.45 -8.91 38.07
N ALA A 4 29.03 -7.84 37.38
CA ALA A 4 27.80 -7.85 36.62
C ALA A 4 27.90 -8.91 35.48
N PRO A 5 26.87 -9.73 35.25
CA PRO A 5 26.88 -10.68 34.16
C PRO A 5 26.89 -9.92 32.81
N THR A 6 27.87 -10.30 31.98
CA THR A 6 27.97 -9.77 30.61
C THR A 6 26.97 -10.55 29.75
N TYR A 7 25.85 -9.95 29.40
CA TYR A 7 24.93 -10.52 28.43
C TYR A 7 25.35 -10.10 27.00
N ASN A 8 25.79 -11.05 26.22
CA ASN A 8 25.91 -10.85 24.78
C ASN A 8 24.49 -10.97 24.16
N ILE A 9 23.77 -9.85 24.09
CA ILE A 9 22.48 -9.80 23.40
C ILE A 9 22.79 -9.65 21.90
N LEU A 10 22.66 -10.73 21.16
CA LEU A 10 22.64 -10.68 19.70
C LEU A 10 21.20 -10.32 19.30
N SER A 11 20.93 -9.05 19.08
CA SER A 11 19.64 -8.62 18.53
C SER A 11 19.73 -8.58 17.01
N ILE A 12 18.99 -9.44 16.35
CA ILE A 12 18.76 -9.32 14.89
C ILE A 12 17.56 -8.40 14.73
N ALA A 13 17.78 -7.22 14.14
CA ALA A 13 16.69 -6.31 13.84
C ALA A 13 15.81 -6.91 12.73
N GLU A 14 14.51 -7.03 13.00
CA GLU A 14 13.54 -7.37 11.98
C GLU A 14 13.37 -6.22 10.97
N PRO A 15 13.01 -6.52 9.70
CA PRO A 15 12.54 -5.50 8.78
C PRO A 15 11.33 -4.76 9.34
N ASP A 16 11.28 -3.45 9.16
CA ASP A 16 10.10 -2.64 9.46
C ASP A 16 9.00 -2.95 8.43
N PHE A 17 7.97 -3.68 8.83
CA PHE A 17 6.87 -4.09 7.96
C PHE A 17 6.08 -2.92 7.41
N SER A 18 5.97 -1.81 8.14
CA SER A 18 5.30 -0.60 7.65
C SER A 18 6.06 0.02 6.49
N ASN A 19 7.40 0.06 6.54
CA ASN A 19 8.24 0.56 5.45
C ASN A 19 8.41 -0.46 4.32
N LEU A 20 8.33 -1.74 4.62
CA LEU A 20 8.38 -2.80 3.63
C LEU A 20 7.07 -2.95 2.84
N ALA A 21 5.94 -2.55 3.43
CA ALA A 21 4.60 -2.71 2.84
C ALA A 21 4.49 -2.18 1.40
N PRO A 22 4.97 -0.99 1.02
CA PRO A 22 4.92 -0.52 -0.36
C PRO A 22 5.57 -1.49 -1.34
N TRP A 23 6.72 -2.07 -1.00
CA TRP A 23 7.44 -3.03 -1.85
C TRP A 23 6.74 -4.38 -1.95
N LEU A 24 6.17 -4.85 -0.84
CA LEU A 24 5.34 -6.07 -0.82
C LEU A 24 4.13 -5.90 -1.76
N ILE A 25 3.47 -4.74 -1.72
CA ILE A 25 2.35 -4.43 -2.61
C ILE A 25 2.83 -4.31 -4.06
N ALA A 26 3.96 -3.62 -4.33
CA ALA A 26 4.53 -3.53 -5.68
C ALA A 26 4.73 -4.92 -6.30
N ARG A 27 5.26 -5.87 -5.52
CA ARG A 27 5.42 -7.26 -5.93
C ARG A 27 4.07 -7.95 -6.17
N ALA A 28 3.12 -7.78 -5.27
CA ALA A 28 1.81 -8.42 -5.34
C ALA A 28 0.99 -7.96 -6.55
N ILE A 29 1.03 -6.68 -6.88
CA ILE A 29 0.33 -6.16 -8.06
C ILE A 29 1.06 -6.43 -9.38
N GLY A 30 2.22 -7.13 -9.33
CA GLY A 30 2.95 -7.53 -10.53
C GLY A 30 3.67 -6.38 -11.25
N SER A 31 4.21 -5.41 -10.51
CA SER A 31 4.95 -4.27 -11.08
C SER A 31 6.37 -4.62 -11.57
N GLY A 32 6.77 -5.88 -11.51
CA GLY A 32 8.08 -6.37 -11.96
C GLY A 32 8.61 -7.53 -11.12
N LYS A 33 9.83 -7.98 -11.43
CA LYS A 33 10.55 -8.96 -10.61
C LYS A 33 11.22 -8.23 -9.44
N LEU A 34 10.63 -8.31 -8.26
CA LEU A 34 11.16 -7.72 -7.05
C LEU A 34 11.64 -8.81 -6.10
N THR A 35 12.95 -8.87 -5.86
CA THR A 35 13.54 -9.73 -4.82
C THR A 35 13.50 -8.98 -3.51
N LEU A 36 12.81 -9.54 -2.53
CA LEU A 36 12.74 -9.01 -1.16
C LEU A 36 13.66 -9.82 -0.26
N PRO A 37 14.14 -9.26 0.85
CA PRO A 37 14.90 -10.01 1.85
C PRO A 37 14.04 -11.15 2.42
N ASP A 38 14.70 -12.14 3.01
CA ASP A 38 14.03 -13.20 3.73
C ASP A 38 13.25 -12.58 4.91
N LEU A 39 11.97 -12.88 4.97
CA LEU A 39 11.09 -12.36 6.00
C LEU A 39 10.86 -13.40 7.09
N PRO A 40 10.79 -12.99 8.35
CA PRO A 40 10.51 -13.92 9.43
C PRO A 40 9.13 -14.55 9.24
N SER A 41 9.01 -15.84 9.57
CA SER A 41 7.74 -16.57 9.50
C SER A 41 6.70 -16.06 10.51
N SER A 42 7.16 -15.38 11.56
CA SER A 42 6.34 -14.70 12.58
C SER A 42 7.04 -13.43 13.04
N SER A 43 6.26 -12.41 13.36
CA SER A 43 6.76 -11.13 13.86
C SER A 43 5.78 -10.56 14.89
N PRO A 44 6.26 -9.91 15.96
CA PRO A 44 5.43 -9.18 16.90
C PRO A 44 4.90 -7.86 16.35
N GLN A 45 5.41 -7.40 15.22
CA GLN A 45 4.93 -6.17 14.56
C GLN A 45 3.50 -6.37 14.05
N PRO A 46 2.52 -5.51 14.44
CA PRO A 46 1.14 -5.63 13.95
C PRO A 46 1.05 -5.61 12.41
N ASP A 47 1.92 -4.84 11.76
CA ASP A 47 1.93 -4.66 10.31
C ASP A 47 2.43 -5.90 9.55
N SER A 48 2.99 -6.91 10.24
CA SER A 48 3.31 -8.21 9.64
C SER A 48 2.08 -8.94 9.07
N ILE A 49 0.87 -8.55 9.50
CA ILE A 49 -0.40 -9.05 8.97
C ILE A 49 -0.52 -8.89 7.43
N ILE A 50 0.23 -7.93 6.86
CA ILE A 50 0.24 -7.69 5.40
C ILE A 50 0.56 -8.96 4.61
N MET A 51 1.42 -9.84 5.12
CA MET A 51 1.76 -11.11 4.45
C MET A 51 0.54 -12.01 4.30
N LYS A 52 -0.28 -12.11 5.35
CA LYS A 52 -1.52 -12.89 5.33
C LYS A 52 -2.55 -12.27 4.38
N ILE A 53 -2.65 -10.94 4.39
CA ILE A 53 -3.57 -10.21 3.51
C ILE A 53 -3.21 -10.45 2.05
N ILE A 54 -1.94 -10.31 1.66
CA ILE A 54 -1.49 -10.54 0.29
C ILE A 54 -1.79 -11.98 -0.15
N ASN A 55 -1.47 -12.96 0.68
CA ASN A 55 -1.75 -14.37 0.37
C ASN A 55 -3.26 -14.63 0.18
N ALA A 56 -4.11 -14.01 1.00
CA ALA A 56 -5.56 -14.10 0.84
C ALA A 56 -6.03 -13.49 -0.48
N TYR A 57 -5.51 -12.32 -0.86
CA TYR A 57 -5.80 -11.69 -2.15
C TYR A 57 -5.39 -12.57 -3.34
N ASP A 58 -4.20 -13.13 -3.31
CA ASP A 58 -3.72 -14.02 -4.36
C ASP A 58 -4.63 -15.23 -4.53
N THR A 59 -5.07 -15.82 -3.41
CA THR A 59 -5.98 -16.98 -3.40
C THR A 59 -7.34 -16.60 -4.00
N MET A 60 -7.96 -15.54 -3.50
CA MET A 60 -9.28 -15.09 -3.96
C MET A 60 -9.28 -14.67 -5.43
N ASN A 61 -8.25 -13.96 -5.88
CA ASN A 61 -8.15 -13.58 -7.30
C ASN A 61 -8.06 -14.80 -8.21
N ARG A 62 -7.33 -15.85 -7.80
CA ARG A 62 -7.23 -17.12 -8.57
C ARG A 62 -8.55 -17.86 -8.57
N GLU A 63 -9.25 -17.92 -7.44
CA GLU A 63 -10.55 -18.60 -7.32
C GLU A 63 -11.61 -17.87 -8.15
N LYS A 64 -11.68 -16.55 -8.10
CA LYS A 64 -12.62 -15.75 -8.88
C LYS A 64 -12.45 -15.96 -10.40
N ILE A 65 -11.22 -15.96 -10.88
CA ILE A 65 -10.92 -16.26 -12.29
C ILE A 65 -11.39 -17.68 -12.64
N ARG A 66 -11.20 -18.63 -11.75
CA ARG A 66 -11.59 -20.04 -11.97
C ARG A 66 -13.10 -20.25 -11.97
N LEU A 67 -13.84 -19.56 -11.11
CA LEU A 67 -15.27 -19.78 -10.89
C LEU A 67 -16.16 -18.87 -11.73
N ASN A 68 -15.58 -17.83 -12.37
CA ASN A 68 -16.31 -16.82 -13.15
C ASN A 68 -17.52 -16.22 -12.39
N SER A 69 -17.35 -16.04 -11.06
CA SER A 69 -18.42 -15.61 -10.14
C SER A 69 -18.53 -14.07 -10.13
N SER A 70 -19.75 -13.55 -10.16
CA SER A 70 -20.04 -12.11 -10.24
C SER A 70 -20.46 -11.47 -8.90
N GLU A 71 -20.89 -12.29 -7.92
CA GLU A 71 -21.36 -11.81 -6.62
C GLU A 71 -20.58 -12.50 -5.51
N GLU A 72 -19.80 -11.70 -4.78
CA GLU A 72 -19.07 -12.14 -3.59
C GLU A 72 -19.15 -11.08 -2.51
N GLU A 73 -19.24 -11.56 -1.26
CA GLU A 73 -19.00 -10.73 -0.09
C GLU A 73 -17.63 -10.04 -0.19
N PRO A 74 -17.52 -8.77 0.20
CA PRO A 74 -16.24 -8.06 0.13
C PRO A 74 -15.22 -8.68 1.08
N TYR A 75 -13.97 -8.74 0.64
CA TYR A 75 -12.88 -9.09 1.55
C TYR A 75 -12.74 -8.02 2.63
N THR A 76 -12.95 -8.40 3.88
CA THR A 76 -12.97 -7.46 4.99
C THR A 76 -11.62 -7.41 5.70
N ILE A 77 -11.09 -6.21 5.89
CA ILE A 77 -9.83 -5.92 6.58
C ILE A 77 -10.11 -4.98 7.77
N ASP A 78 -9.88 -5.47 8.97
CA ASP A 78 -9.85 -4.62 10.16
C ASP A 78 -8.48 -3.92 10.25
N ILE A 79 -8.50 -2.58 10.08
CA ILE A 79 -7.28 -1.77 10.06
C ILE A 79 -6.91 -1.21 11.44
N SER A 80 -7.66 -1.49 12.48
CA SER A 80 -7.52 -0.87 13.81
C SER A 80 -6.12 -1.00 14.44
N LYS A 81 -5.40 -2.09 14.13
CA LYS A 81 -4.07 -2.38 14.68
C LYS A 81 -2.92 -2.07 13.72
N SER A 82 -3.21 -1.78 12.44
CA SER A 82 -2.22 -1.64 11.37
C SER A 82 -2.52 -0.44 10.48
N LEU A 83 -2.71 0.72 11.10
CA LEU A 83 -3.13 1.96 10.43
C LEU A 83 -2.19 2.41 9.31
N ASP A 84 -0.91 2.07 9.42
CA ASP A 84 0.11 2.45 8.44
C ASP A 84 0.07 1.59 7.17
N LEU A 85 -0.59 0.43 7.24
CA LEU A 85 -0.85 -0.41 6.08
C LEU A 85 -2.02 0.08 5.22
N PHE A 86 -2.87 0.99 5.71
CA PHE A 86 -4.07 1.40 4.99
C PHE A 86 -3.77 1.94 3.57
N PRO A 87 -2.85 2.91 3.36
CA PRO A 87 -2.57 3.42 2.03
C PRO A 87 -2.03 2.36 1.05
N PRO A 88 -1.01 1.54 1.39
CA PRO A 88 -0.56 0.47 0.48
C PRO A 88 -1.64 -0.60 0.24
N LEU A 89 -2.48 -0.94 1.21
CA LEU A 89 -3.58 -1.88 1.03
C LEU A 89 -4.69 -1.32 0.14
N CYS A 90 -4.95 -0.01 0.12
CA CYS A 90 -5.83 0.61 -0.86
C CYS A 90 -5.31 0.41 -2.30
N VAL A 91 -3.98 0.49 -2.49
CA VAL A 91 -3.37 0.18 -3.79
C VAL A 91 -3.59 -1.29 -4.16
N LEU A 92 -3.38 -2.22 -3.23
CA LEU A 92 -3.65 -3.64 -3.47
C LEU A 92 -5.12 -3.87 -3.85
N ALA A 93 -6.06 -3.27 -3.12
CA ALA A 93 -7.48 -3.36 -3.37
C ALA A 93 -7.88 -2.86 -4.77
N THR A 94 -7.19 -1.83 -5.28
CA THR A 94 -7.40 -1.28 -6.62
C THR A 94 -7.19 -2.32 -7.71
N PHE A 95 -6.19 -3.19 -7.56
CA PHE A 95 -5.84 -4.24 -8.51
C PHE A 95 -6.44 -5.60 -8.17
N SER A 96 -7.37 -5.65 -7.25
CA SER A 96 -8.14 -6.87 -6.95
C SER A 96 -9.36 -7.00 -7.85
N ASN A 97 -9.72 -8.24 -8.18
CA ASN A 97 -11.01 -8.55 -8.79
C ASN A 97 -12.14 -8.62 -7.74
N THR A 98 -11.81 -8.59 -6.44
CA THR A 98 -12.76 -8.67 -5.33
C THR A 98 -12.90 -7.31 -4.65
N LYS A 99 -14.12 -6.96 -4.25
CA LYS A 99 -14.37 -5.76 -3.42
C LYS A 99 -13.64 -5.88 -2.09
N THR A 100 -13.10 -4.78 -1.59
CA THR A 100 -12.41 -4.73 -0.29
C THR A 100 -13.12 -3.78 0.65
N LEU A 101 -13.47 -4.26 1.83
CA LEU A 101 -14.08 -3.47 2.91
C LEU A 101 -13.07 -3.25 4.03
N PHE A 102 -12.63 -2.02 4.20
CA PHE A 102 -11.86 -1.62 5.37
C PHE A 102 -12.79 -1.23 6.50
N THR A 103 -12.53 -1.75 7.71
CA THR A 103 -13.28 -1.43 8.93
C THR A 103 -12.39 -0.72 9.94
N ASN A 104 -13.00 -0.02 10.91
CA ASN A 104 -12.30 0.71 11.98
C ASN A 104 -11.37 1.83 11.46
N ILE A 105 -11.83 2.58 10.46
CA ILE A 105 -11.07 3.62 9.76
C ILE A 105 -11.02 4.97 10.50
N ASP A 106 -11.73 5.17 11.60
CA ASP A 106 -11.85 6.48 12.28
C ASP A 106 -10.51 7.09 12.66
N LYS A 107 -9.58 6.27 13.18
CA LYS A 107 -8.24 6.73 13.58
C LYS A 107 -7.36 7.16 12.41
N LEU A 108 -7.71 6.81 11.17
CA LEU A 108 -6.98 7.23 9.97
C LEU A 108 -7.20 8.71 9.64
N LYS A 109 -8.28 9.31 10.13
CA LYS A 109 -8.64 10.71 9.88
C LYS A 109 -7.76 11.71 10.64
N ILE A 110 -7.07 11.24 11.69
CA ILE A 110 -6.25 12.06 12.61
C ILE A 110 -4.76 11.68 12.57
N LYS A 111 -4.31 11.10 11.46
CA LYS A 111 -2.89 10.82 11.21
C LYS A 111 -2.20 12.07 10.61
N GLU A 112 -1.05 11.95 9.96
CA GLU A 112 -0.35 13.06 9.28
C GLU A 112 -1.23 13.78 8.25
N SER A 113 -2.18 13.02 7.68
CA SER A 113 -3.28 13.50 6.85
C SER A 113 -4.57 12.78 7.24
N ASP A 114 -5.71 13.23 6.74
CA ASP A 114 -6.90 12.37 6.66
C ASP A 114 -6.64 11.31 5.58
N ARG A 115 -6.03 10.18 5.98
CA ARG A 115 -5.62 9.11 5.05
C ARG A 115 -6.78 8.54 4.26
N VAL A 116 -7.97 8.50 4.84
CA VAL A 116 -9.17 8.00 4.15
C VAL A 116 -9.52 8.91 2.98
N LYS A 117 -9.63 10.21 3.25
CA LYS A 117 -9.95 11.21 2.23
C LYS A 117 -8.83 11.31 1.18
N SER A 118 -7.58 11.28 1.61
CA SER A 118 -6.42 11.33 0.72
C SER A 118 -6.40 10.16 -0.27
N MET A 119 -6.65 8.93 0.20
CA MET A 119 -6.71 7.77 -0.67
C MET A 119 -7.95 7.79 -1.57
N GLN A 120 -9.10 8.24 -1.09
CA GLN A 120 -10.28 8.42 -1.95
C GLN A 120 -10.02 9.40 -3.10
N ASP A 121 -9.36 10.53 -2.83
CA ASP A 121 -9.00 11.49 -3.87
C ASP A 121 -8.07 10.86 -4.92
N ILE A 122 -7.05 10.13 -4.50
CA ILE A 122 -6.14 9.42 -5.40
C ILE A 122 -6.89 8.39 -6.25
N LEU A 123 -7.73 7.58 -5.64
CA LEU A 123 -8.47 6.50 -6.31
C LEU A 123 -9.50 7.07 -7.30
N ALA A 124 -10.17 8.15 -6.96
CA ALA A 124 -11.10 8.84 -7.86
C ALA A 124 -10.41 9.34 -9.14
N LYS A 125 -9.16 9.83 -9.05
CA LYS A 125 -8.39 10.29 -10.21
C LYS A 125 -7.99 9.19 -11.19
N ILE A 126 -8.08 7.94 -10.78
CA ILE A 126 -7.85 6.77 -11.62
C ILE A 126 -9.15 5.98 -11.88
N ASN A 127 -10.31 6.60 -11.64
CA ASN A 127 -11.65 6.04 -11.87
C ASN A 127 -11.94 4.76 -11.07
N ILE A 128 -11.46 4.70 -9.83
CA ILE A 128 -11.79 3.64 -8.87
C ILE A 128 -12.86 4.16 -7.91
N ASP A 129 -13.99 3.48 -7.90
CA ASP A 129 -15.12 3.81 -7.04
C ASP A 129 -14.86 3.39 -5.59
N THR A 130 -15.16 4.31 -4.70
CA THR A 130 -15.07 4.07 -3.25
C THR A 130 -16.34 4.54 -2.56
N ASN A 131 -16.74 3.84 -1.49
CA ASN A 131 -17.91 4.21 -0.71
C ASN A 131 -17.57 4.21 0.79
N ILE A 132 -17.82 5.34 1.44
CA ILE A 132 -17.70 5.47 2.91
C ILE A 132 -19.07 5.30 3.54
N SER A 133 -19.15 4.43 4.55
CA SER A 133 -20.33 4.28 5.40
C SER A 133 -19.89 4.16 6.85
N LYS A 134 -20.30 5.11 7.69
CA LYS A 134 -19.91 5.16 9.11
C LYS A 134 -18.39 5.03 9.28
N ASN A 135 -17.93 3.91 9.85
CA ASN A 135 -16.55 3.60 10.16
C ASN A 135 -15.95 2.58 9.18
N THR A 136 -16.40 2.59 7.93
CA THR A 136 -15.95 1.67 6.89
C THR A 136 -15.68 2.38 5.58
N LEU A 137 -14.75 1.83 4.78
CA LEU A 137 -14.50 2.22 3.40
C LEU A 137 -14.56 0.97 2.52
N LEU A 138 -15.45 0.98 1.53
CA LEU A 138 -15.51 -0.02 0.48
C LEU A 138 -14.73 0.49 -0.75
N ILE A 139 -13.86 -0.35 -1.31
CA ILE A 139 -13.15 -0.13 -2.57
C ILE A 139 -13.62 -1.18 -3.57
N ASN A 140 -14.11 -0.72 -4.71
CA ASN A 140 -14.45 -1.57 -5.85
C ASN A 140 -13.23 -1.68 -6.77
N GLY A 141 -12.37 -2.68 -6.51
CA GLY A 141 -11.20 -2.92 -7.34
C GLY A 141 -11.57 -3.28 -8.78
N ASN A 142 -10.74 -2.85 -9.73
CA ASN A 142 -10.93 -3.18 -11.14
C ASN A 142 -9.58 -3.11 -11.88
N PRO A 143 -8.82 -4.20 -11.92
CA PRO A 143 -7.48 -4.22 -12.53
C PRO A 143 -7.50 -3.90 -14.03
N GLU A 144 -8.55 -4.27 -14.75
CA GLU A 144 -8.69 -3.98 -16.18
C GLU A 144 -8.95 -2.49 -16.41
N SER A 145 -9.83 -1.87 -15.62
CA SER A 145 -10.15 -0.45 -15.72
C SER A 145 -8.91 0.43 -15.52
N VAL A 146 -8.11 0.10 -14.52
CA VAL A 146 -6.89 0.86 -14.20
C VAL A 146 -5.87 0.79 -15.33
N SER A 147 -5.69 -0.40 -15.91
CA SER A 147 -4.71 -0.61 -17.00
C SER A 147 -5.19 -0.04 -18.35
N CYS A 148 -6.49 -0.15 -18.67
CA CYS A 148 -7.02 0.20 -19.99
C CYS A 148 -7.61 1.61 -20.04
N ARG A 149 -8.03 2.19 -18.92
CA ARG A 149 -8.77 3.46 -18.85
C ARG A 149 -8.05 4.55 -18.07
N SER A 150 -6.73 4.43 -17.89
CA SER A 150 -5.96 5.53 -17.29
C SER A 150 -6.26 6.83 -18.01
N PRO A 151 -6.49 7.93 -17.30
CA PRO A 151 -6.71 9.24 -17.92
C PRO A 151 -5.59 9.57 -18.91
N LYS A 152 -5.92 10.22 -20.02
CA LYS A 152 -4.90 10.70 -20.97
C LYS A 152 -4.16 11.88 -20.36
N GLY A 153 -2.83 11.91 -20.53
CA GLY A 153 -2.00 12.98 -20.01
C GLY A 153 -1.35 12.65 -18.64
N ILE A 154 -1.05 13.66 -17.84
CA ILE A 154 -0.41 13.51 -16.54
C ILE A 154 -1.49 13.47 -15.45
N ILE A 155 -1.44 12.48 -14.56
CA ILE A 155 -2.33 12.42 -13.40
C ILE A 155 -1.71 13.18 -12.24
N HIS A 156 -2.39 14.25 -11.78
CA HIS A 156 -1.91 15.05 -10.65
C HIS A 156 -2.41 14.48 -9.33
N LEU A 157 -1.46 13.99 -8.53
CA LEU A 157 -1.69 13.43 -7.19
C LEU A 157 -1.07 14.32 -6.13
N ASN A 158 -1.53 14.18 -4.89
CA ASN A 158 -1.01 14.89 -3.74
C ASN A 158 -0.73 13.91 -2.59
N SER A 159 0.42 14.06 -1.95
CA SER A 159 0.77 13.29 -0.75
C SER A 159 0.06 13.81 0.52
N TYR A 160 -0.47 15.02 0.49
CA TYR A 160 -1.04 15.71 1.65
C TYR A 160 -0.06 15.82 2.83
N GLY A 161 1.26 15.86 2.54
CA GLY A 161 2.31 15.89 3.55
C GLY A 161 2.51 14.56 4.31
N ASP A 162 1.84 13.49 3.89
CA ASP A 162 1.91 12.15 4.48
C ASP A 162 2.79 11.23 3.63
N HIS A 163 3.86 10.72 4.23
CA HIS A 163 4.82 9.83 3.56
C HIS A 163 4.19 8.49 3.14
N ARG A 164 3.19 7.98 3.89
CA ARG A 164 2.48 6.74 3.54
C ARG A 164 1.63 6.92 2.28
N ILE A 165 0.98 8.08 2.14
CA ILE A 165 0.24 8.44 0.93
C ILE A 165 1.20 8.63 -0.25
N ALA A 166 2.34 9.31 -0.03
CA ALA A 166 3.36 9.48 -1.08
C ALA A 166 3.87 8.14 -1.61
N MET A 167 4.24 7.21 -0.72
CA MET A 167 4.70 5.87 -1.12
C MET A 167 3.60 5.10 -1.86
N ALA A 168 2.37 5.12 -1.38
CA ALA A 168 1.24 4.46 -2.04
C ALA A 168 1.00 5.00 -3.46
N ALA A 169 1.05 6.32 -3.65
CA ALA A 169 0.90 6.95 -4.97
C ALA A 169 2.02 6.54 -5.95
N ILE A 170 3.26 6.44 -5.47
CA ILE A 170 4.40 6.01 -6.28
C ILE A 170 4.25 4.53 -6.67
N ILE A 171 3.88 3.65 -5.75
CA ILE A 171 3.67 2.23 -6.06
C ILE A 171 2.48 2.05 -7.02
N LEU A 172 1.40 2.79 -6.81
CA LEU A 172 0.26 2.80 -7.73
C LEU A 172 0.71 3.14 -9.16
N SER A 173 1.59 4.14 -9.33
CA SER A 173 2.07 4.57 -10.65
C SER A 173 2.80 3.48 -11.44
N CYS A 174 3.37 2.47 -10.76
CA CYS A 174 4.05 1.36 -11.43
C CYS A 174 3.13 0.52 -12.32
N ARG A 175 1.82 0.63 -12.16
CA ARG A 175 0.81 -0.12 -12.91
C ARG A 175 -0.09 0.77 -13.77
N LEU A 176 0.15 2.07 -13.76
CA LEU A 176 -0.54 3.01 -14.63
C LEU A 176 0.18 3.13 -15.98
N ASN A 177 -0.58 3.25 -17.07
CA ASN A 177 -0.03 3.54 -18.40
C ASN A 177 0.22 5.04 -18.62
N THR A 178 0.04 5.85 -17.59
CA THR A 178 0.09 7.30 -17.61
C THR A 178 1.01 7.78 -16.50
N PRO A 179 1.93 8.74 -16.78
CA PRO A 179 2.79 9.29 -15.74
C PRO A 179 1.97 10.05 -14.70
N ILE A 180 2.47 10.06 -13.46
CA ILE A 180 1.90 10.87 -12.39
C ILE A 180 2.79 12.08 -12.10
N HIS A 181 2.17 13.19 -11.70
CA HIS A 181 2.81 14.32 -11.03
C HIS A 181 2.39 14.29 -9.57
N LEU A 182 3.33 14.00 -8.66
CA LEU A 182 3.08 13.90 -7.23
C LEU A 182 3.54 15.16 -6.50
N CYS A 183 2.60 15.97 -6.01
CA CYS A 183 2.90 17.09 -5.13
C CYS A 183 3.22 16.59 -3.72
N GLY A 184 4.22 17.22 -3.05
CA GLY A 184 4.57 16.91 -1.67
C GLY A 184 5.35 15.61 -1.49
N ALA A 185 6.09 15.16 -2.49
CA ALA A 185 6.96 13.97 -2.40
C ALA A 185 8.07 14.11 -1.33
N ASP A 186 8.38 15.32 -0.90
CA ASP A 186 9.31 15.61 0.20
C ASP A 186 8.87 15.04 1.55
N ALA A 187 7.59 14.71 1.72
CA ALA A 187 7.07 13.98 2.88
C ALA A 187 7.81 12.66 3.12
N LEU A 188 8.35 12.02 2.08
CA LEU A 188 9.15 10.78 2.17
C LEU A 188 10.38 10.95 3.08
N LYS A 189 10.96 12.16 3.14
CA LYS A 189 12.15 12.44 3.97
C LYS A 189 11.91 12.22 5.47
N LYS A 190 10.64 12.27 5.92
CA LYS A 190 10.28 12.12 7.34
C LYS A 190 10.51 10.71 7.87
N SER A 191 10.23 9.69 7.07
CA SER A 191 10.23 8.30 7.54
C SER A 191 11.05 7.36 6.66
N TYR A 192 11.16 7.62 5.35
CA TYR A 192 11.86 6.75 4.42
C TYR A 192 12.67 7.58 3.40
N PRO A 193 13.73 8.27 3.83
CA PRO A 193 14.51 9.18 2.97
C PRO A 193 15.13 8.49 1.74
N SER A 194 15.44 7.19 1.83
CA SER A 194 16.03 6.42 0.72
C SER A 194 15.01 5.87 -0.28
N PHE A 195 13.69 6.01 -0.02
CA PHE A 195 12.64 5.40 -0.83
C PHE A 195 12.77 5.67 -2.35
N LEU A 196 12.96 6.93 -2.74
CA LEU A 196 13.11 7.28 -4.16
C LEU A 196 14.40 6.71 -4.77
N LYS A 197 15.49 6.67 -3.99
CA LYS A 197 16.74 6.06 -4.44
C LYS A 197 16.55 4.55 -4.70
N GLU A 198 15.87 3.88 -3.79
CA GLU A 198 15.56 2.45 -3.93
C GLU A 198 14.58 2.22 -5.10
N PHE A 199 13.52 3.04 -5.21
CA PHE A 199 12.62 3.02 -6.35
C PHE A 199 13.35 3.10 -7.69
N LYS A 200 14.32 4.03 -7.81
CA LYS A 200 15.15 4.16 -9.01
C LYS A 200 16.04 2.94 -9.23
N SER A 201 16.64 2.38 -8.18
CA SER A 201 17.50 1.18 -8.29
C SER A 201 16.74 -0.06 -8.76
N LEU A 202 15.43 -0.10 -8.51
CA LEU A 202 14.51 -1.15 -8.95
C LEU A 202 13.90 -0.90 -10.33
N GLY A 203 14.38 0.13 -11.05
CA GLY A 203 13.95 0.45 -12.41
C GLY A 203 12.88 1.54 -12.51
N GLY A 204 12.44 2.09 -11.39
CA GLY A 204 11.52 3.24 -11.37
C GLY A 204 12.17 4.48 -12.00
N LYS A 205 11.35 5.29 -12.68
CA LYS A 205 11.80 6.53 -13.31
C LYS A 205 11.06 7.70 -12.68
N TYR A 206 11.79 8.76 -12.34
CA TYR A 206 11.21 9.99 -11.83
C TYR A 206 12.12 11.20 -12.10
N ASP A 207 11.51 12.36 -12.17
CA ASP A 207 12.16 13.66 -12.18
C ASP A 207 11.68 14.48 -10.98
N ILE A 208 12.53 15.35 -10.45
CA ILE A 208 12.19 16.24 -9.34
C ILE A 208 12.10 17.66 -9.91
N TYR A 209 10.95 18.28 -9.71
CA TYR A 209 10.71 19.69 -10.01
C TYR A 209 10.67 20.47 -8.69
N VAL A 210 11.48 21.51 -8.58
CA VAL A 210 11.57 22.40 -7.41
C VAL A 210 10.81 23.69 -7.70
#